data_9fa967c925470a64ce01e6823a71846e
#
_entry.id   9fa967c925470a64ce01e6823a71846e
#
_cell.length_a   1.000
_cell.length_b   1.000
_cell.length_c   1.000
_cell.angle_alpha   90.00
_cell.angle_beta   90.00
_cell.angle_gamma   90.00
#
_symmetry.space_group_name_H-M   'P 1'
#
loop_
_entity.id
_entity.type
_entity.pdbx_description
1 polymer ?
#
loop_
_entity_poly.entity_id
_entity_poly.type
_entity_poly.pdbx_seq_one_letter_code
_entity_poly.pdbx_strand_id
1 'polypeptide(L)'
;MSIPTTQKERQAGVPLWMPLLGLLAALCFAVLVGARVFPTLGALLFPPQPPLPTGGEVRLLLTESKGLGKDEWLYGTDLNACEVMRYYADVLGDCRYDPSVNCDVGTGIGMDVARGVPIPVGLCMGKQVIGAYSVTWAIQVATNYVKDGQTHFRITREVSN
;
A
#
# COMPACT_ATOMS: atom_id res chain seq x y z
N MET A 1 33.54 78.40 -12.26
CA MET A 1 33.98 76.99 -12.04
C MET A 1 33.16 76.44 -10.91
N SER A 2 32.08 75.68 -11.24
CA SER A 2 31.15 75.09 -10.23
C SER A 2 31.57 73.63 -10.01
N ILE A 3 31.90 73.31 -8.76
CA ILE A 3 32.30 71.94 -8.32
C ILE A 3 30.99 71.13 -8.11
N PRO A 4 30.83 70.00 -8.75
CA PRO A 4 29.67 69.15 -8.48
C PRO A 4 29.83 68.41 -7.14
N THR A 5 28.92 68.68 -6.21
CA THR A 5 28.80 67.97 -4.91
C THR A 5 28.24 66.57 -5.19
N THR A 6 29.09 65.58 -5.07
CA THR A 6 28.66 64.14 -5.13
C THR A 6 27.89 63.80 -3.85
N GLN A 7 26.56 63.74 -3.93
CA GLN A 7 25.75 63.17 -2.89
C GLN A 7 26.03 61.69 -2.79
N LYS A 8 26.71 61.30 -1.74
CA LYS A 8 26.92 59.88 -1.34
C LYS A 8 25.62 59.38 -0.75
N GLU A 9 24.79 58.72 -1.58
CA GLU A 9 23.61 58.01 -1.11
C GLU A 9 24.03 57.01 -0.02
N ARG A 10 23.58 57.29 1.19
CA ARG A 10 23.69 56.33 2.30
C ARG A 10 22.76 55.17 1.96
N GLN A 11 23.29 54.11 1.42
CA GLN A 11 22.59 52.83 1.39
C GLN A 11 22.27 52.44 2.83
N ALA A 12 21.00 52.57 3.21
CA ALA A 12 20.48 52.08 4.47
C ALA A 12 20.67 50.56 4.48
N GLY A 13 21.71 50.09 5.17
CA GLY A 13 22.00 48.66 5.27
C GLY A 13 20.80 47.95 5.88
N VAL A 14 20.32 46.95 5.20
CA VAL A 14 19.23 46.06 5.68
C VAL A 14 19.71 45.49 7.03
N PRO A 15 18.95 45.68 8.12
CA PRO A 15 19.33 45.19 9.42
C PRO A 15 19.51 43.66 9.41
N LEU A 16 20.59 43.16 9.96
CA LEU A 16 21.05 41.77 9.93
C LEU A 16 19.98 40.75 10.39
N TRP A 17 19.00 41.18 11.20
CA TRP A 17 17.93 40.32 11.69
C TRP A 17 16.87 40.01 10.61
N MET A 18 16.70 40.88 9.60
CA MET A 18 15.73 40.63 8.49
C MET A 18 16.06 39.38 7.68
N PRO A 19 17.29 39.18 7.15
CA PRO A 19 17.63 37.97 6.43
C PRO A 19 17.54 36.71 7.33
N LEU A 20 17.81 36.86 8.65
CA LEU A 20 17.68 35.76 9.60
C LEU A 20 16.24 35.33 9.82
N LEU A 21 15.30 36.28 9.93
CA LEU A 21 13.85 35.98 9.97
C LEU A 21 13.35 35.36 8.66
N GLY A 22 13.81 35.85 7.51
CA GLY A 22 13.49 35.27 6.20
C GLY A 22 13.94 33.82 6.09
N LEU A 23 15.15 33.52 6.54
CA LEU A 23 15.69 32.15 6.57
C LEU A 23 14.87 31.24 7.49
N LEU A 24 14.55 31.71 8.70
CA LEU A 24 13.74 30.96 9.65
C LEU A 24 12.34 30.65 9.10
N ALA A 25 11.69 31.65 8.51
CA ALA A 25 10.39 31.48 7.89
C ALA A 25 10.42 30.49 6.71
N ALA A 26 11.46 30.55 5.86
CA ALA A 26 11.65 29.62 4.75
C ALA A 26 11.87 28.18 5.27
N LEU A 27 12.63 28.03 6.36
CA LEU A 27 12.90 26.72 6.96
C LEU A 27 11.64 26.12 7.59
N CYS A 28 10.85 26.92 8.30
CA CYS A 28 9.56 26.49 8.83
C CYS A 28 8.59 26.08 7.70
N PHE A 29 8.54 26.86 6.63
CA PHE A 29 7.71 26.52 5.47
C PHE A 29 8.16 25.22 4.79
N ALA A 30 9.47 25.04 4.60
CA ALA A 30 10.03 23.81 4.04
C ALA A 30 9.71 22.57 4.90
N VAL A 31 9.77 22.69 6.23
CA VAL A 31 9.40 21.61 7.15
C VAL A 31 7.90 21.30 7.07
N LEU A 32 7.04 22.31 7.03
CA LEU A 32 5.59 22.13 6.95
C LEU A 32 5.17 21.49 5.61
N VAL A 33 5.75 21.94 4.51
CA VAL A 33 5.49 21.36 3.18
C VAL A 33 6.07 19.95 3.10
N GLY A 34 7.32 19.78 3.58
CA GLY A 34 7.98 18.47 3.61
C GLY A 34 7.16 17.44 4.40
N ALA A 35 6.70 17.78 5.60
CA ALA A 35 5.90 16.89 6.44
C ALA A 35 4.57 16.44 5.76
N ARG A 36 4.05 17.22 4.82
CA ARG A 36 2.85 16.86 4.04
C ARG A 36 3.17 16.05 2.79
N VAL A 37 4.27 16.36 2.14
CA VAL A 37 4.62 15.77 0.82
C VAL A 37 5.39 14.46 0.97
N PHE A 38 6.29 14.35 1.94
CA PHE A 38 7.12 13.14 2.12
C PHE A 38 6.31 11.86 2.40
N PRO A 39 5.27 11.85 3.27
CA PRO A 39 4.49 10.64 3.49
C PRO A 39 3.74 10.20 2.22
N THR A 40 3.24 11.15 1.44
CA THR A 40 2.51 10.88 0.20
C THR A 40 3.44 10.33 -0.89
N LEU A 41 4.62 10.92 -1.06
CA LEU A 41 5.64 10.42 -1.99
C LEU A 41 6.18 9.06 -1.54
N GLY A 42 6.42 8.88 -0.24
CA GLY A 42 6.87 7.61 0.32
C GLY A 42 5.86 6.49 0.06
N ALA A 43 4.58 6.75 0.27
CA ALA A 43 3.52 5.77 0.00
C ALA A 43 3.34 5.48 -1.50
N LEU A 44 3.69 6.42 -2.38
CA LEU A 44 3.64 6.23 -3.83
C LEU A 44 4.84 5.41 -4.33
N LEU A 45 6.03 5.64 -3.77
CA LEU A 45 7.26 4.95 -4.14
C LEU A 45 7.38 3.58 -3.47
N PHE A 46 6.92 3.48 -2.22
CA PHE A 46 6.94 2.27 -1.40
C PHE A 46 5.54 2.02 -0.84
N PRO A 47 4.57 1.69 -1.69
CA PRO A 47 3.21 1.50 -1.22
C PRO A 47 3.15 0.34 -0.24
N PRO A 48 2.42 0.51 0.88
CA PRO A 48 2.30 -0.51 1.90
C PRO A 48 1.76 -1.80 1.28
N GLN A 49 2.37 -2.92 1.64
CA GLN A 49 1.85 -4.24 1.31
C GLN A 49 0.97 -4.71 2.47
N PRO A 50 -0.11 -5.45 2.21
CA PRO A 50 -0.86 -6.08 3.28
C PRO A 50 0.03 -7.09 3.98
N PRO A 51 -0.11 -7.25 5.31
CA PRO A 51 0.67 -8.23 6.05
C PRO A 51 0.37 -9.63 5.51
N LEU A 52 1.41 -10.46 5.44
CA LEU A 52 1.27 -11.86 5.04
C LEU A 52 0.78 -12.71 6.21
N PRO A 53 0.01 -13.78 5.97
CA PRO A 53 -0.44 -14.68 7.02
C PRO A 53 0.74 -15.24 7.81
N THR A 54 0.55 -15.33 9.12
CA THR A 54 1.52 -15.93 10.05
C THR A 54 1.03 -17.32 10.45
N GLY A 55 1.96 -18.22 10.74
CA GLY A 55 1.64 -19.58 11.20
C GLY A 55 1.90 -20.68 10.18
N GLY A 56 2.23 -20.31 8.94
CA GLY A 56 2.64 -21.25 7.89
C GLY A 56 3.72 -20.68 7.00
N GLU A 57 4.27 -21.51 6.13
CA GLU A 57 5.23 -21.05 5.13
C GLU A 57 4.51 -20.35 3.99
N VAL A 58 4.89 -19.09 3.71
CA VAL A 58 4.35 -18.31 2.60
C VAL A 58 5.43 -18.07 1.56
N ARG A 59 5.19 -18.51 0.34
CA ARG A 59 6.12 -18.37 -0.78
C ARG A 59 5.54 -17.49 -1.86
N LEU A 60 6.31 -16.52 -2.32
CA LEU A 60 5.95 -15.71 -3.49
C LEU A 60 6.15 -16.55 -4.76
N LEU A 61 5.10 -16.73 -5.54
CA LEU A 61 5.11 -17.51 -6.78
C LEU A 61 5.22 -16.64 -8.02
N LEU A 62 4.51 -15.50 -8.02
CA LEU A 62 4.48 -14.57 -9.16
C LEU A 62 4.32 -13.14 -8.66
N THR A 63 4.99 -12.22 -9.34
CA THR A 63 4.78 -10.77 -9.19
C THR A 63 4.55 -10.18 -10.56
N GLU A 64 3.49 -9.42 -10.70
CA GLU A 64 3.17 -8.73 -11.95
C GLU A 64 2.79 -7.27 -11.64
N SER A 65 3.43 -6.33 -12.33
CA SER A 65 3.05 -4.91 -12.28
C SER A 65 2.34 -4.56 -13.58
N LYS A 66 1.08 -4.16 -13.48
CA LYS A 66 0.24 -3.80 -14.63
C LYS A 66 0.33 -2.31 -14.99
N GLY A 67 1.23 -1.59 -14.34
CA GLY A 67 1.38 -0.13 -14.49
C GLY A 67 0.24 0.64 -13.81
N LEU A 68 0.33 1.98 -13.85
CA LEU A 68 -0.69 2.88 -13.30
C LEU A 68 -1.09 2.58 -11.83
N GLY A 69 -0.14 2.11 -11.00
CA GLY A 69 -0.37 1.84 -9.60
C GLY A 69 -1.16 0.56 -9.31
N LYS A 70 -1.23 -0.36 -10.27
CA LYS A 70 -1.83 -1.67 -10.08
C LYS A 70 -0.77 -2.76 -10.10
N ASP A 71 -0.62 -3.44 -8.98
CA ASP A 71 0.31 -4.55 -8.80
C ASP A 71 -0.43 -5.79 -8.32
N GLU A 72 0.12 -6.93 -8.66
CA GLU A 72 -0.44 -8.23 -8.35
C GLU A 72 0.65 -9.18 -7.90
N TRP A 73 0.39 -9.89 -6.80
CA TRP A 73 1.25 -10.92 -6.24
C TRP A 73 0.46 -12.19 -6.05
N LEU A 74 1.03 -13.30 -6.46
CA LEU A 74 0.51 -14.63 -6.20
C LEU A 74 1.40 -15.33 -5.19
N TYR A 75 0.80 -15.81 -4.12
CA TYR A 75 1.47 -16.55 -3.05
C TYR A 75 0.91 -17.96 -2.95
N GLY A 76 1.79 -18.90 -2.60
CA GLY A 76 1.43 -20.24 -2.17
C GLY A 76 1.71 -20.41 -0.68
N THR A 77 0.90 -21.18 0.02
CA THR A 77 1.07 -21.47 1.44
C THR A 77 0.57 -22.87 1.80
N ASP A 78 1.14 -23.45 2.84
CA ASP A 78 0.69 -24.69 3.47
C ASP A 78 -0.51 -24.51 4.42
N LEU A 79 -0.86 -23.26 4.73
CA LEU A 79 -2.05 -22.96 5.51
C LEU A 79 -3.32 -23.37 4.77
N ASN A 80 -4.33 -23.78 5.53
CA ASN A 80 -5.65 -24.02 4.99
C ASN A 80 -6.26 -22.72 4.45
N ALA A 81 -6.97 -22.79 3.34
CA ALA A 81 -7.57 -21.61 2.72
C ALA A 81 -8.54 -20.85 3.64
N CYS A 82 -9.26 -21.56 4.49
CA CYS A 82 -10.12 -20.93 5.50
C CYS A 82 -9.32 -20.19 6.59
N GLU A 83 -8.13 -20.67 6.94
CA GLU A 83 -7.23 -19.98 7.86
C GLU A 83 -6.69 -18.69 7.25
N VAL A 84 -6.30 -18.73 5.97
CA VAL A 84 -5.89 -17.56 5.21
C VAL A 84 -7.03 -16.53 5.13
N MET A 85 -8.25 -16.98 4.84
CA MET A 85 -9.43 -16.12 4.81
C MET A 85 -9.73 -15.49 6.16
N ARG A 86 -9.65 -16.26 7.25
CA ARG A 86 -9.86 -15.76 8.62
C ARG A 86 -8.83 -14.72 8.99
N TYR A 87 -7.55 -14.97 8.67
CA TYR A 87 -6.49 -14.00 8.90
C TYR A 87 -6.79 -12.65 8.23
N TYR A 88 -7.19 -12.68 6.95
CA TYR A 88 -7.50 -11.43 6.25
C TYR A 88 -8.83 -10.81 6.68
N ALA A 89 -9.79 -11.59 7.16
CA ALA A 89 -10.99 -11.06 7.78
C ALA A 89 -10.68 -10.25 9.05
N ASP A 90 -9.75 -10.72 9.86
CA ASP A 90 -9.29 -10.02 11.06
C ASP A 90 -8.49 -8.74 10.71
N VAL A 91 -7.69 -8.77 9.64
CA VAL A 91 -6.83 -7.65 9.24
C VAL A 91 -7.59 -6.57 8.45
N LEU A 92 -8.47 -6.97 7.53
CA LEU A 92 -9.13 -6.06 6.57
C LEU A 92 -10.60 -5.81 6.90
N GLY A 93 -11.27 -6.74 7.54
CA GLY A 93 -12.64 -6.60 8.04
C GLY A 93 -13.76 -6.86 7.02
N ASP A 94 -13.51 -6.69 5.71
CA ASP A 94 -14.52 -6.91 4.66
C ASP A 94 -14.15 -8.12 3.81
N CYS A 95 -14.65 -9.30 4.22
CA CYS A 95 -14.43 -10.55 3.53
C CYS A 95 -15.75 -11.20 3.14
N ARG A 96 -15.80 -11.74 1.94
CA ARG A 96 -16.93 -12.52 1.41
C ARG A 96 -16.45 -13.92 1.06
N TYR A 97 -17.07 -14.90 1.67
CA TYR A 97 -16.82 -16.30 1.37
C TYR A 97 -17.68 -16.74 0.17
N ASP A 98 -17.13 -17.66 -0.63
CA ASP A 98 -17.92 -18.32 -1.64
C ASP A 98 -19.04 -19.14 -0.96
N PRO A 99 -20.31 -19.08 -1.42
CA PRO A 99 -21.41 -19.81 -0.82
C PRO A 99 -21.26 -21.34 -0.81
N SER A 100 -20.40 -21.86 -1.69
CA SER A 100 -20.11 -23.30 -1.76
C SER A 100 -19.11 -23.77 -0.73
N VAL A 101 -18.45 -22.83 0.00
CA VAL A 101 -17.40 -23.10 0.95
C VAL A 101 -17.91 -22.97 2.38
N ASN A 102 -17.74 -24.04 3.17
CA ASN A 102 -18.05 -24.01 4.59
C ASN A 102 -16.77 -24.06 5.42
N CYS A 103 -16.32 -22.90 5.88
CA CYS A 103 -15.13 -22.78 6.73
C CYS A 103 -15.36 -23.14 8.21
N ASP A 104 -16.61 -23.31 8.66
CA ASP A 104 -16.93 -23.61 10.05
C ASP A 104 -16.67 -25.09 10.40
N VAL A 105 -16.67 -25.97 9.40
CA VAL A 105 -16.53 -27.42 9.58
C VAL A 105 -15.07 -27.90 9.51
N GLY A 106 -14.11 -27.00 9.37
CA GLY A 106 -12.65 -27.31 9.45
C GLY A 106 -12.07 -28.17 8.33
N THR A 107 -12.91 -28.79 7.52
CA THR A 107 -12.52 -29.68 6.42
C THR A 107 -13.07 -29.21 5.07
N GLY A 108 -13.72 -28.06 5.12
CA GLY A 108 -14.63 -27.63 4.13
C GLY A 108 -13.98 -27.20 2.86
N ILE A 109 -13.78 -28.05 1.94
CA ILE A 109 -13.92 -27.71 0.54
C ILE A 109 -14.39 -28.98 -0.12
N GLY A 110 -15.63 -28.96 -0.59
CA GLY A 110 -16.14 -29.99 -1.47
C GLY A 110 -15.19 -30.13 -2.64
N MET A 111 -14.37 -31.14 -2.59
CA MET A 111 -13.31 -31.34 -3.57
C MET A 111 -13.91 -31.79 -4.90
N ASP A 112 -13.95 -30.93 -5.86
CA ASP A 112 -13.83 -31.37 -7.25
C ASP A 112 -12.35 -31.38 -7.65
N VAL A 113 -11.54 -32.14 -6.91
CA VAL A 113 -10.08 -32.27 -7.08
C VAL A 113 -9.73 -32.86 -8.45
N ALA A 114 -10.72 -33.44 -9.15
CA ALA A 114 -10.49 -34.18 -10.39
C ALA A 114 -10.12 -33.30 -11.57
N ARG A 115 -10.32 -31.98 -11.51
CA ARG A 115 -10.18 -31.11 -12.69
C ARG A 115 -8.99 -30.17 -12.68
N GLY A 116 -8.24 -30.04 -11.60
CA GLY A 116 -7.12 -29.09 -11.51
C GLY A 116 -7.54 -27.62 -11.66
N VAL A 117 -8.82 -27.32 -11.46
CA VAL A 117 -9.36 -25.97 -11.51
C VAL A 117 -9.29 -25.39 -10.11
N PRO A 118 -8.73 -24.17 -9.93
CA PRO A 118 -8.72 -23.51 -8.64
C PRO A 118 -10.16 -23.24 -8.16
N ILE A 119 -10.46 -23.66 -6.93
CA ILE A 119 -11.76 -23.39 -6.32
C ILE A 119 -11.64 -22.10 -5.52
N PRO A 120 -12.36 -21.02 -5.90
CA PRO A 120 -12.36 -19.80 -5.13
C PRO A 120 -12.98 -20.05 -3.76
N VAL A 121 -12.30 -19.63 -2.70
CA VAL A 121 -12.79 -19.75 -1.32
C VAL A 121 -13.41 -18.45 -0.84
N GLY A 122 -12.85 -17.33 -1.29
CA GLY A 122 -13.39 -16.03 -0.95
C GLY A 122 -12.53 -14.88 -1.41
N LEU A 123 -13.05 -13.69 -1.15
CA LEU A 123 -12.45 -12.41 -1.49
C LEU A 123 -12.51 -11.49 -0.27
N CYS A 124 -11.36 -10.96 0.14
CA CYS A 124 -11.26 -9.91 1.14
C CYS A 124 -10.87 -8.59 0.47
N MET A 125 -11.48 -7.51 0.91
CA MET A 125 -11.19 -6.17 0.42
C MET A 125 -10.78 -5.26 1.58
N GLY A 126 -9.78 -4.41 1.33
CA GLY A 126 -9.34 -3.40 2.28
C GLY A 126 -9.05 -2.10 1.57
N LYS A 127 -9.21 -1.00 2.28
CA LYS A 127 -8.92 0.33 1.76
C LYS A 127 -8.17 1.15 2.81
N GLN A 128 -7.09 1.80 2.37
CA GLN A 128 -6.34 2.74 3.20
C GLN A 128 -6.23 4.08 2.46
N VAL A 129 -6.52 5.17 3.16
CA VAL A 129 -6.39 6.53 2.62
C VAL A 129 -5.07 7.11 3.09
N ILE A 130 -4.24 7.57 2.16
CA ILE A 130 -2.92 8.16 2.42
C ILE A 130 -2.85 9.52 1.72
N GLY A 131 -3.13 10.58 2.47
CA GLY A 131 -3.20 11.94 1.91
C GLY A 131 -4.32 12.10 0.88
N ALA A 132 -3.97 12.42 -0.37
CA ALA A 132 -4.92 12.56 -1.47
C ALA A 132 -5.18 11.24 -2.23
N TYR A 133 -4.47 10.17 -1.89
CA TYR A 133 -4.56 8.88 -2.57
C TYR A 133 -5.26 7.85 -1.72
N SER A 134 -5.91 6.90 -2.35
CA SER A 134 -6.41 5.69 -1.70
C SER A 134 -5.74 4.45 -2.28
N VAL A 135 -5.34 3.56 -1.40
CA VAL A 135 -4.81 2.25 -1.74
C VAL A 135 -5.89 1.23 -1.43
N THR A 136 -6.33 0.52 -2.43
CA THR A 136 -7.30 -0.57 -2.29
C THR A 136 -6.59 -1.90 -2.45
N TRP A 137 -6.91 -2.83 -1.57
CA TRP A 137 -6.42 -4.19 -1.59
C TRP A 137 -7.56 -5.14 -1.89
N ALA A 138 -7.30 -6.11 -2.78
CA ALA A 138 -8.20 -7.23 -3.00
C ALA A 138 -7.39 -8.52 -2.84
N ILE A 139 -7.81 -9.38 -1.91
CA ILE A 139 -7.16 -10.65 -1.63
C ILE A 139 -8.13 -11.76 -2.02
N GLN A 140 -7.79 -12.48 -3.07
CA GLN A 140 -8.55 -13.63 -3.53
C GLN A 140 -7.85 -14.91 -3.10
N VAL A 141 -8.56 -15.76 -2.37
CA VAL A 141 -8.04 -17.04 -1.87
C VAL A 141 -8.68 -18.18 -2.66
N ALA A 142 -7.84 -19.12 -3.08
CA ALA A 142 -8.28 -20.32 -3.79
C ALA A 142 -7.51 -21.55 -3.29
N THR A 143 -8.15 -22.70 -3.33
CA THR A 143 -7.49 -23.99 -3.04
C THR A 143 -7.21 -24.75 -4.32
N ASN A 144 -6.31 -25.73 -4.21
CA ASN A 144 -5.98 -26.68 -5.26
C ASN A 144 -5.61 -26.02 -6.59
N TYR A 145 -4.87 -24.93 -6.52
CA TYR A 145 -4.44 -24.21 -7.71
C TYR A 145 -3.49 -25.05 -8.58
N VAL A 146 -2.78 -25.98 -7.98
CA VAL A 146 -1.84 -26.87 -8.66
C VAL A 146 -1.88 -28.26 -8.01
N LYS A 147 -1.37 -29.26 -8.69
CA LYS A 147 -1.30 -30.69 -8.35
C LYS A 147 -0.80 -31.04 -6.92
N ASP A 148 -0.26 -30.09 -6.21
CA ASP A 148 0.32 -30.26 -4.85
C ASP A 148 -0.68 -30.00 -3.71
N GLY A 149 -1.91 -29.59 -4.02
CA GLY A 149 -2.94 -29.34 -3.01
C GLY A 149 -2.72 -28.08 -2.14
N GLN A 150 -1.78 -27.22 -2.50
CA GLN A 150 -1.48 -26.02 -1.75
C GLN A 150 -2.59 -24.96 -1.88
N THR A 151 -2.74 -24.15 -0.85
CA THR A 151 -3.55 -22.96 -0.88
C THR A 151 -2.80 -21.86 -1.60
N HIS A 152 -3.47 -21.22 -2.55
CA HIS A 152 -2.93 -20.04 -3.21
C HIS A 152 -3.80 -18.84 -2.90
N PHE A 153 -3.15 -17.69 -2.74
CA PHE A 153 -3.87 -16.44 -2.62
C PHE A 153 -3.19 -15.35 -3.45
N ARG A 154 -4.05 -14.56 -4.08
CA ARG A 154 -3.65 -13.47 -4.95
C ARG A 154 -3.95 -12.17 -4.22
N ILE A 155 -2.94 -11.31 -4.11
CA ILE A 155 -3.09 -9.96 -3.61
C ILE A 155 -3.02 -9.03 -4.80
N THR A 156 -4.08 -8.25 -5.00
CA THR A 156 -4.10 -7.15 -5.97
C THR A 156 -4.13 -5.84 -5.21
N ARG A 157 -3.26 -4.92 -5.58
CA ARG A 157 -3.23 -3.55 -5.08
C ARG A 157 -3.59 -2.59 -6.19
N GLU A 158 -4.43 -1.62 -5.88
CA GLU A 158 -4.76 -0.53 -6.78
C GLU A 158 -4.65 0.81 -6.05
N VAL A 159 -3.87 1.72 -6.62
CA VAL A 159 -3.73 3.10 -6.12
C VAL A 159 -4.61 3.98 -6.97
N SER A 160 -5.53 4.70 -6.34
CA SER A 160 -6.45 5.64 -6.99
C SER A 160 -6.40 7.01 -6.32
N ASN A 161 -6.72 8.01 -7.11
CA ASN A 161 -6.77 9.42 -6.71
C ASN A 161 -8.19 9.82 -6.34
#